data_4fef66d4add338a1decb2686d38dc228
#
_entry.id   4fef66d4add338a1decb2686d38dc228
#
_cell.length_a   1.000
_cell.length_b   1.000
_cell.length_c   1.000
_cell.angle_alpha   90.00
_cell.angle_beta   90.00
_cell.angle_gamma   90.00
#
_symmetry.space_group_name_H-M   'P 1'
#
loop_
_entity.id
_entity.type
_entity.pdbx_description
1 polymer ?
#
loop_
_entity_poly.entity_id
_entity_poly.type
_entity_poly.pdbx_seq_one_letter_code
_entity_poly.pdbx_strand_id
1 'polypeptide(L)'
;MHLRDWTSTKSFIAAIINSEHDGNRQVTIISGGGAGHEPSFAALVGNGLLSAAVSGNVFASPSVQQILNTVTKVGGSAGTLLVIMNYTGDVLHFHLAAEKARVAGYDTAVLVVGDDVSVGRRRSGRVGRRGLAGTILVEKVLAARAQKGNVTLQELQKLGEDTVSRLATVGAALGHVHLPGRLKADFVESEDQVELGMGIHNETGCRILKPQPPVADLIDQMLDQLLDVNDADRHYVDFDLKNTVLLVNNLGGVSNLEFSAITKKVKDRLGKFLIITAANSSIDDHLKQEQETSCQCEHMRGLL
;
A
#
# COMPACT_ATOMS: atom_id res chain seq x y z
N MET A 1 -20.65 -3.02 10.42
CA MET A 1 -20.27 -2.08 9.37
C MET A 1 -21.53 -1.35 8.90
N HIS A 2 -21.76 -0.12 9.36
CA HIS A 2 -22.94 0.66 8.94
C HIS A 2 -22.52 1.53 7.74
N LEU A 3 -22.95 1.11 6.56
CA LEU A 3 -22.93 1.92 5.36
C LEU A 3 -23.99 3.02 5.55
N ARG A 4 -23.60 4.23 5.87
CA ARG A 4 -24.52 5.38 5.93
C ARG A 4 -24.40 6.22 4.66
N ASP A 5 -25.58 6.30 4.01
CA ASP A 5 -26.04 7.30 3.07
C ASP A 5 -25.22 7.67 1.84
N TRP A 6 -25.52 6.95 0.80
CA TRP A 6 -25.35 7.39 -0.59
C TRP A 6 -26.49 8.33 -1.04
N THR A 7 -26.89 9.32 -0.24
CA THR A 7 -27.96 10.22 -0.67
C THR A 7 -27.45 11.60 -1.05
N SER A 8 -27.61 11.79 -2.38
CA SER A 8 -27.92 13.01 -3.13
C SER A 8 -27.32 14.34 -2.68
N THR A 9 -26.58 14.92 -3.50
CA THR A 9 -26.66 16.14 -4.27
C THR A 9 -25.28 16.63 -4.68
N LYS A 10 -25.00 16.53 -5.96
CA LYS A 10 -24.02 17.32 -6.76
C LYS A 10 -22.54 17.36 -6.37
N SER A 11 -22.06 16.56 -5.45
CA SER A 11 -20.62 16.25 -5.29
C SER A 11 -20.53 14.82 -4.82
N PHE A 12 -20.25 13.88 -5.72
CA PHE A 12 -19.99 12.49 -5.38
C PHE A 12 -18.75 12.46 -4.48
N ILE A 13 -18.93 12.35 -3.17
CA ILE A 13 -17.85 11.97 -2.26
C ILE A 13 -17.73 10.45 -2.41
N ALA A 14 -16.86 10.00 -3.30
CA ALA A 14 -16.47 8.59 -3.35
C ALA A 14 -15.46 8.33 -2.22
N ALA A 15 -15.95 8.31 -0.97
CA ALA A 15 -15.13 8.04 0.20
C ALA A 15 -15.85 7.11 1.17
N ILE A 16 -15.11 6.16 1.74
CA ILE A 16 -15.55 5.35 2.87
C ILE A 16 -14.96 5.96 4.13
N ILE A 17 -15.78 6.09 5.17
CA ILE A 17 -15.42 6.76 6.42
C ILE A 17 -15.69 5.83 7.58
N ASN A 18 -14.74 5.73 8.51
CA ASN A 18 -14.95 5.08 9.80
C ASN A 18 -15.86 5.96 10.67
N SER A 19 -17.09 5.48 10.94
CA SER A 19 -18.09 6.23 11.72
C SER A 19 -17.74 6.41 13.20
N GLU A 20 -16.76 5.65 13.72
CA GLU A 20 -16.31 5.72 15.10
C GLU A 20 -15.09 6.64 15.27
N HIS A 21 -14.54 7.16 14.16
CA HIS A 21 -13.38 8.04 14.21
C HIS A 21 -13.75 9.44 14.72
N ASP A 22 -12.94 9.97 15.65
CA ASP A 22 -13.01 11.34 16.15
C ASP A 22 -11.68 12.06 15.89
N GLY A 23 -11.65 12.90 14.87
CA GLY A 23 -10.47 13.69 14.46
C GLY A 23 -10.02 14.75 15.47
N ASN A 24 -10.81 15.03 16.54
CA ASN A 24 -10.38 15.91 17.61
C ASN A 24 -9.59 15.17 18.70
N ARG A 25 -9.73 13.84 18.79
CA ARG A 25 -9.10 13.01 19.81
C ARG A 25 -7.87 12.26 19.29
N GLN A 26 -7.82 11.98 18.00
CA GLN A 26 -6.72 11.25 17.39
C GLN A 26 -6.42 11.77 15.99
N VAL A 27 -5.16 11.70 15.57
CA VAL A 27 -4.76 12.09 14.22
C VAL A 27 -5.54 11.27 13.19
N THR A 28 -6.15 11.98 12.25
CA THR A 28 -6.91 11.38 11.15
C THR A 28 -5.97 10.85 10.09
N ILE A 29 -6.13 9.58 9.69
CA ILE A 29 -5.34 8.98 8.60
C ILE A 29 -6.26 8.71 7.43
N ILE A 30 -5.97 9.35 6.31
CA ILE A 30 -6.71 9.19 5.06
C ILE A 30 -5.76 8.66 4.00
N SER A 31 -6.20 7.66 3.26
CA SER A 31 -5.54 7.20 2.05
C SER A 31 -6.51 7.19 0.88
N GLY A 32 -6.02 6.83 -0.30
CA GLY A 32 -6.84 6.71 -1.49
C GLY A 32 -6.03 6.66 -2.76
N GLY A 33 -6.74 6.47 -3.84
CA GLY A 33 -6.20 6.35 -5.19
C GLY A 33 -7.31 6.03 -6.18
N GLY A 34 -6.96 5.54 -7.37
CA GLY A 34 -7.94 5.05 -8.34
C GLY A 34 -8.67 3.81 -7.84
N ALA A 35 -9.93 3.64 -8.26
CA ALA A 35 -10.63 2.37 -8.15
C ALA A 35 -9.95 1.32 -9.05
N GLY A 36 -10.21 0.03 -8.79
CA GLY A 36 -9.63 -1.11 -9.53
C GLY A 36 -8.46 -1.77 -8.80
N HIS A 37 -8.13 -1.30 -7.61
CA HIS A 37 -7.08 -1.85 -6.74
C HIS A 37 -7.65 -2.50 -5.48
N GLU A 38 -8.94 -2.78 -5.47
CA GLU A 38 -9.61 -3.39 -4.32
C GLU A 38 -8.89 -4.70 -3.89
N PRO A 39 -8.75 -4.89 -2.58
CA PRO A 39 -9.42 -4.23 -1.43
C PRO A 39 -8.86 -2.86 -1.03
N SER A 40 -7.75 -2.39 -1.60
CA SER A 40 -7.23 -1.05 -1.33
C SER A 40 -8.11 0.03 -1.98
N PHE A 41 -8.43 1.13 -1.30
CA PHE A 41 -8.09 1.42 0.10
C PHE A 41 -9.32 1.23 0.99
N ALA A 42 -10.47 0.99 0.38
CA ALA A 42 -11.78 0.96 1.02
C ALA A 42 -11.89 -0.07 2.16
N ALA A 43 -11.37 -1.29 1.94
CA ALA A 43 -11.40 -2.34 2.95
C ALA A 43 -10.39 -2.12 4.10
N LEU A 44 -9.54 -1.12 4.00
CA LEU A 44 -8.57 -0.75 5.04
C LEU A 44 -9.11 0.34 5.97
N VAL A 45 -10.42 0.66 5.91
CA VAL A 45 -11.07 1.64 6.79
C VAL A 45 -11.65 0.93 8.00
N GLY A 46 -11.26 1.36 9.21
CA GLY A 46 -11.76 0.76 10.45
C GLY A 46 -10.91 1.12 11.67
N ASN A 47 -11.22 0.49 12.80
CA ASN A 47 -10.49 0.69 14.05
C ASN A 47 -9.06 0.13 13.97
N GLY A 48 -8.07 0.98 14.27
CA GLY A 48 -6.65 0.65 14.10
C GLY A 48 -6.22 0.52 12.63
N LEU A 49 -7.05 1.03 11.71
CA LEU A 49 -6.85 1.14 10.28
C LEU A 49 -7.15 2.58 9.85
N LEU A 50 -7.36 2.84 8.55
CA LEU A 50 -7.64 4.17 8.03
C LEU A 50 -8.90 4.79 8.67
N SER A 51 -8.86 6.09 8.89
CA SER A 51 -10.04 6.88 9.27
C SER A 51 -10.98 7.08 8.10
N ALA A 52 -10.43 7.21 6.89
CA ALA A 52 -11.18 7.26 5.65
C ALA A 52 -10.33 6.84 4.45
N ALA A 53 -10.99 6.39 3.39
CA ALA A 53 -10.39 6.14 2.08
C ALA A 53 -11.17 6.89 0.98
N VAL A 54 -10.44 7.56 0.08
CA VAL A 54 -11.00 8.31 -1.05
C VAL A 54 -10.75 7.54 -2.34
N SER A 55 -11.79 7.28 -3.13
CA SER A 55 -11.67 6.58 -4.40
C SER A 55 -11.90 7.52 -5.58
N GLY A 56 -11.01 7.45 -6.56
CA GLY A 56 -11.19 8.04 -7.88
C GLY A 56 -11.93 7.10 -8.84
N ASN A 57 -11.91 7.44 -10.12
CA ASN A 57 -12.37 6.54 -11.18
C ASN A 57 -11.39 5.37 -11.35
N VAL A 58 -11.76 4.37 -12.19
CA VAL A 58 -10.90 3.21 -12.44
C VAL A 58 -9.53 3.66 -12.96
N PHE A 59 -8.48 3.30 -12.21
CA PHE A 59 -7.07 3.65 -12.46
C PHE A 59 -6.80 5.16 -12.60
N ALA A 60 -7.61 5.99 -11.98
CA ALA A 60 -7.44 7.45 -12.00
C ALA A 60 -7.56 8.03 -10.60
N SER A 61 -6.63 8.89 -10.25
CA SER A 61 -6.57 9.57 -8.95
C SER A 61 -7.87 10.30 -8.60
N PRO A 62 -8.29 10.31 -7.32
CA PRO A 62 -9.42 11.13 -6.90
C PRO A 62 -9.14 12.61 -7.15
N SER A 63 -10.18 13.37 -7.42
CA SER A 63 -10.04 14.82 -7.61
C SER A 63 -9.67 15.53 -6.31
N VAL A 64 -9.00 16.67 -6.43
CA VAL A 64 -8.64 17.55 -5.30
C VAL A 64 -9.86 17.87 -4.43
N GLN A 65 -11.03 18.04 -5.04
CA GLN A 65 -12.27 18.35 -4.30
C GLN A 65 -12.78 17.15 -3.50
N GLN A 66 -12.69 15.93 -4.03
CA GLN A 66 -13.06 14.70 -3.29
C GLN A 66 -12.18 14.52 -2.06
N ILE A 67 -10.87 14.71 -2.22
CA ILE A 67 -9.90 14.61 -1.12
C ILE A 67 -10.20 15.70 -0.08
N LEU A 68 -10.32 16.96 -0.48
CA LEU A 68 -10.62 18.08 0.40
C LEU A 68 -11.91 17.87 1.19
N ASN A 69 -12.98 17.45 0.50
CA ASN A 69 -14.27 17.18 1.14
C ASN A 69 -14.14 16.06 2.20
N THR A 70 -13.30 15.06 1.95
CA THR A 70 -13.05 14.01 2.94
C THR A 70 -12.28 14.54 4.14
N VAL A 71 -11.21 15.31 3.92
CA VAL A 71 -10.46 15.95 5.02
C VAL A 71 -11.36 16.82 5.88
N THR A 72 -12.19 17.67 5.26
CA THR A 72 -13.09 18.56 6.02
C THR A 72 -14.22 17.83 6.75
N LYS A 73 -14.56 16.61 6.31
CA LYS A 73 -15.63 15.80 6.93
C LYS A 73 -15.14 14.99 8.12
N VAL A 74 -13.90 14.47 8.08
CA VAL A 74 -13.40 13.55 9.11
C VAL A 74 -12.22 14.09 9.91
N GLY A 75 -11.54 15.10 9.39
CA GLY A 75 -10.44 15.78 10.06
C GLY A 75 -10.93 16.60 11.27
N GLY A 76 -10.02 16.85 12.19
CA GLY A 76 -10.28 17.63 13.39
C GLY A 76 -9.02 18.29 13.93
N SER A 77 -9.06 18.75 15.18
CA SER A 77 -7.96 19.50 15.80
C SER A 77 -6.70 18.70 16.07
N ALA A 78 -6.76 17.35 16.02
CA ALA A 78 -5.58 16.50 16.18
C ALA A 78 -4.71 16.43 14.89
N GLY A 79 -5.21 16.98 13.77
CA GLY A 79 -4.52 16.98 12.49
C GLY A 79 -4.86 15.79 11.58
N THR A 80 -4.46 15.89 10.32
CA THR A 80 -4.73 14.88 9.28
C THR A 80 -3.45 14.51 8.55
N LEU A 81 -3.16 13.22 8.45
CA LEU A 81 -2.08 12.65 7.63
C LEU A 81 -2.69 11.95 6.40
N LEU A 82 -2.34 12.44 5.22
CA LEU A 82 -2.68 11.83 3.94
C LEU A 82 -1.55 10.87 3.55
N VAL A 83 -1.83 9.57 3.51
CA VAL A 83 -0.86 8.52 3.12
C VAL A 83 -1.19 8.09 1.70
N ILE A 84 -0.24 8.24 0.78
CA ILE A 84 -0.48 8.03 -0.64
C ILE A 84 0.62 7.21 -1.29
N MET A 85 0.26 6.44 -2.31
CA MET A 85 1.23 5.80 -3.19
C MET A 85 1.93 6.83 -4.09
N ASN A 86 3.20 6.60 -4.41
CA ASN A 86 3.97 7.49 -5.27
C ASN A 86 3.59 7.33 -6.76
N TYR A 87 2.44 7.87 -7.12
CA TYR A 87 2.00 8.05 -8.51
C TYR A 87 1.74 9.52 -8.77
N THR A 88 2.12 10.01 -9.94
CA THR A 88 2.11 11.45 -10.25
C THR A 88 0.76 12.11 -10.01
N GLY A 89 -0.34 11.48 -10.43
CA GLY A 89 -1.68 12.00 -10.22
C GLY A 89 -2.04 12.13 -8.75
N ASP A 90 -1.78 11.09 -7.95
CA ASP A 90 -2.04 11.09 -6.51
C ASP A 90 -1.17 12.13 -5.81
N VAL A 91 0.13 12.16 -6.10
CA VAL A 91 1.06 13.16 -5.52
C VAL A 91 0.56 14.58 -5.76
N LEU A 92 0.20 14.92 -7.00
CA LEU A 92 -0.28 16.28 -7.32
C LEU A 92 -1.62 16.61 -6.66
N HIS A 93 -2.59 15.69 -6.73
CA HIS A 93 -3.93 15.96 -6.22
C HIS A 93 -3.98 16.02 -4.70
N PHE A 94 -3.31 15.10 -4.02
CA PHE A 94 -3.29 15.07 -2.55
C PHE A 94 -2.49 16.24 -1.96
N HIS A 95 -1.36 16.64 -2.54
CA HIS A 95 -0.65 17.81 -2.09
C HIS A 95 -1.48 19.09 -2.29
N LEU A 96 -2.12 19.27 -3.45
CA LEU A 96 -2.97 20.43 -3.66
C LEU A 96 -4.19 20.43 -2.72
N ALA A 97 -4.76 19.27 -2.42
CA ALA A 97 -5.84 19.16 -1.44
C ALA A 97 -5.36 19.49 -0.04
N ALA A 98 -4.17 19.05 0.36
CA ALA A 98 -3.56 19.38 1.65
C ALA A 98 -3.32 20.89 1.80
N GLU A 99 -2.82 21.58 0.76
CA GLU A 99 -2.68 23.05 0.77
C GLU A 99 -4.02 23.74 0.98
N LYS A 100 -5.06 23.31 0.25
CA LYS A 100 -6.41 23.88 0.40
C LYS A 100 -7.00 23.59 1.78
N ALA A 101 -6.73 22.41 2.35
CA ALA A 101 -7.17 22.05 3.69
C ALA A 101 -6.49 22.93 4.75
N ARG A 102 -5.20 23.19 4.64
CA ARG A 102 -4.47 24.11 5.53
C ARG A 102 -5.02 25.53 5.48
N VAL A 103 -5.32 26.03 4.27
CA VAL A 103 -5.99 27.33 4.10
C VAL A 103 -7.38 27.35 4.75
N ALA A 104 -8.08 26.24 4.76
CA ALA A 104 -9.38 26.08 5.43
C ALA A 104 -9.27 25.83 6.96
N GLY A 105 -8.07 25.83 7.53
CA GLY A 105 -7.83 25.69 8.97
C GLY A 105 -7.63 24.25 9.45
N TYR A 106 -7.46 23.28 8.55
CA TYR A 106 -7.17 21.89 8.90
C TYR A 106 -5.66 21.64 8.81
N ASP A 107 -5.01 21.35 9.94
CA ASP A 107 -3.60 20.93 9.93
C ASP A 107 -3.47 19.60 9.17
N THR A 108 -2.76 19.62 8.04
CA THR A 108 -2.73 18.49 7.11
C THR A 108 -1.32 18.28 6.58
N ALA A 109 -0.81 17.06 6.72
CA ALA A 109 0.45 16.60 6.15
C ALA A 109 0.23 15.53 5.09
N VAL A 110 1.24 15.30 4.23
CA VAL A 110 1.22 14.26 3.20
C VAL A 110 2.45 13.38 3.39
N LEU A 111 2.24 12.07 3.39
CA LEU A 111 3.27 11.05 3.36
C LEU A 111 3.17 10.27 2.05
N VAL A 112 4.24 10.30 1.27
CA VAL A 112 4.33 9.58 -0.01
C VAL A 112 5.07 8.27 0.20
N VAL A 113 4.45 7.15 -0.20
CA VAL A 113 5.03 5.80 -0.11
C VAL A 113 5.57 5.37 -1.47
N GLY A 114 6.86 5.03 -1.50
CA GLY A 114 7.55 4.53 -2.68
C GLY A 114 8.41 3.33 -2.31
N ASP A 115 7.90 2.13 -2.55
CA ASP A 115 8.51 0.88 -2.08
C ASP A 115 8.98 -0.06 -3.20
N ASP A 116 8.60 0.16 -4.46
CA ASP A 116 8.93 -0.71 -5.59
C ASP A 116 10.42 -0.66 -5.96
N VAL A 117 11.17 -1.72 -5.63
CA VAL A 117 12.59 -1.81 -5.98
C VAL A 117 12.85 -2.14 -7.45
N SER A 118 11.82 -2.59 -8.19
CA SER A 118 11.96 -2.87 -9.63
C SER A 118 12.23 -1.58 -10.43
N VAL A 119 11.82 -0.44 -9.85
CA VAL A 119 12.30 0.88 -10.29
C VAL A 119 13.65 1.13 -9.65
N GLY A 120 14.72 0.65 -10.28
CA GLY A 120 16.09 0.89 -9.81
C GLY A 120 16.45 2.37 -9.78
N ARG A 121 17.50 2.71 -9.02
CA ARG A 121 18.00 4.10 -8.87
C ARG A 121 18.30 4.78 -10.20
N ARG A 122 18.77 4.01 -11.19
CA ARG A 122 19.06 4.53 -12.54
C ARG A 122 17.80 4.98 -13.29
N ARG A 123 16.66 4.33 -13.02
CA ARG A 123 15.37 4.61 -13.69
C ARG A 123 14.48 5.54 -12.85
N SER A 124 14.70 5.65 -11.56
CA SER A 124 13.85 6.41 -10.64
C SER A 124 13.79 7.92 -10.96
N GLY A 125 14.83 8.46 -11.55
CA GLY A 125 14.90 9.88 -11.93
C GLY A 125 14.54 10.80 -10.77
N ARG A 126 13.67 11.78 -11.04
CA ARG A 126 13.13 12.71 -10.04
C ARG A 126 11.84 12.20 -9.37
N VAL A 127 11.20 11.17 -9.91
CA VAL A 127 9.90 10.68 -9.44
C VAL A 127 10.06 9.69 -8.29
N GLY A 128 11.15 8.93 -8.28
CA GLY A 128 11.40 7.91 -7.26
C GLY A 128 10.75 6.56 -7.59
N ARG A 129 10.65 5.70 -6.56
CA ARG A 129 10.02 4.38 -6.65
C ARG A 129 8.50 4.52 -6.67
N ARG A 130 7.80 3.64 -7.39
CA ARG A 130 6.33 3.52 -7.34
C ARG A 130 5.89 3.03 -5.96
N GLY A 131 4.66 3.33 -5.56
CA GLY A 131 4.01 2.73 -4.38
C GLY A 131 3.37 1.39 -4.76
N LEU A 132 3.57 0.38 -3.92
CA LEU A 132 3.00 -0.96 -4.04
C LEU A 132 2.39 -1.42 -2.70
N ALA A 133 2.32 -2.73 -2.48
CA ALA A 133 1.68 -3.36 -1.33
C ALA A 133 2.27 -2.96 0.03
N GLY A 134 3.53 -2.51 0.09
CA GLY A 134 4.13 -1.99 1.30
C GLY A 134 3.38 -0.79 1.89
N THR A 135 2.63 -0.05 1.09
CA THR A 135 1.75 1.03 1.56
C THR A 135 0.80 0.56 2.64
N ILE A 136 0.26 -0.67 2.54
CA ILE A 136 -0.66 -1.26 3.52
C ILE A 136 0.01 -1.40 4.89
N LEU A 137 1.29 -1.79 4.91
CA LEU A 137 2.06 -1.90 6.17
C LEU A 137 2.26 -0.52 6.81
N VAL A 138 2.57 0.50 6.01
CA VAL A 138 2.69 1.89 6.48
C VAL A 138 1.37 2.36 7.08
N GLU A 139 0.26 2.17 6.38
CA GLU A 139 -1.08 2.54 6.84
C GLU A 139 -1.43 1.85 8.15
N LYS A 140 -1.16 0.54 8.27
CA LYS A 140 -1.44 -0.23 9.49
C LYS A 140 -0.61 0.25 10.69
N VAL A 141 0.68 0.49 10.51
CA VAL A 141 1.57 1.00 11.57
C VAL A 141 1.08 2.37 12.06
N LEU A 142 0.83 3.30 11.13
CA LEU A 142 0.41 4.65 11.46
C LEU A 142 -0.97 4.69 12.11
N ALA A 143 -1.93 3.93 11.58
CA ALA A 143 -3.28 3.88 12.11
C ALA A 143 -3.32 3.26 13.52
N ALA A 144 -2.60 2.17 13.74
CA ALA A 144 -2.48 1.56 15.06
C ALA A 144 -1.81 2.50 16.06
N ARG A 145 -0.79 3.28 15.62
CA ARG A 145 -0.13 4.27 16.48
C ARG A 145 -1.05 5.44 16.80
N ALA A 146 -1.80 5.95 15.82
CA ALA A 146 -2.76 7.03 16.01
C ALA A 146 -3.89 6.63 16.96
N GLN A 147 -4.40 5.40 16.84
CA GLN A 147 -5.46 4.87 17.70
C GLN A 147 -5.06 4.80 19.19
N LYS A 148 -3.79 4.56 19.49
CA LYS A 148 -3.29 4.57 20.88
C LYS A 148 -3.34 5.96 21.53
N GLY A 149 -3.52 7.02 20.74
CA GLY A 149 -3.51 8.41 21.19
C GLY A 149 -2.12 8.89 21.61
N ASN A 150 -2.08 10.11 22.17
CA ASN A 150 -0.84 10.74 22.65
C ASN A 150 0.27 10.76 21.58
N VAL A 151 -0.08 11.11 20.35
CA VAL A 151 0.84 11.31 19.24
C VAL A 151 0.42 12.54 18.45
N THR A 152 1.36 13.39 18.11
CA THR A 152 1.15 14.55 17.25
C THR A 152 1.20 14.16 15.77
N LEU A 153 0.65 15.03 14.90
CA LEU A 153 0.73 14.85 13.45
C LEU A 153 2.20 14.72 12.98
N GLN A 154 3.09 15.56 13.52
CA GLN A 154 4.51 15.59 13.18
C GLN A 154 5.24 14.30 13.59
N GLU A 155 4.97 13.79 14.80
CA GLU A 155 5.54 12.52 15.26
C GLU A 155 5.05 11.35 14.42
N LEU A 156 3.76 11.36 14.03
CA LEU A 156 3.19 10.33 13.19
C LEU A 156 3.74 10.38 11.76
N GLN A 157 3.90 11.58 11.20
CA GLN A 157 4.55 11.76 9.90
C GLN A 157 6.00 11.24 9.94
N LYS A 158 6.75 11.57 10.97
CA LYS A 158 8.13 11.08 11.14
C LYS A 158 8.20 9.57 11.25
N LEU A 159 7.29 8.94 12.01
CA LEU A 159 7.17 7.48 12.06
C LEU A 159 6.89 6.88 10.68
N GLY A 160 6.04 7.54 9.89
CA GLY A 160 5.75 7.14 8.52
C GLY A 160 6.98 7.22 7.61
N GLU A 161 7.72 8.32 7.66
CA GLU A 161 8.97 8.50 6.90
C GLU A 161 10.00 7.42 7.27
N ASP A 162 10.17 7.15 8.55
CA ASP A 162 11.07 6.11 9.05
C ASP A 162 10.62 4.70 8.60
N THR A 163 9.31 4.43 8.57
CA THR A 163 8.75 3.18 8.07
C THR A 163 8.99 3.03 6.56
N VAL A 164 8.70 4.06 5.77
CA VAL A 164 8.91 4.06 4.30
C VAL A 164 10.39 3.87 3.95
N SER A 165 11.29 4.44 4.74
CA SER A 165 12.74 4.29 4.51
C SER A 165 13.24 2.86 4.66
N ARG A 166 12.50 2.00 5.36
CA ARG A 166 12.80 0.58 5.63
C ARG A 166 11.94 -0.39 4.83
N LEU A 167 11.29 0.11 3.78
CA LEU A 167 10.32 -0.64 3.00
C LEU A 167 10.85 -0.94 1.61
N ALA A 168 10.67 -2.18 1.16
CA ALA A 168 10.98 -2.60 -0.20
C ALA A 168 9.96 -3.65 -0.65
N THR A 169 9.49 -3.52 -1.87
CA THR A 169 8.52 -4.42 -2.49
C THR A 169 8.95 -4.77 -3.90
N VAL A 170 8.68 -5.98 -4.32
CA VAL A 170 8.82 -6.45 -5.71
C VAL A 170 7.56 -7.19 -6.12
N GLY A 171 7.12 -7.00 -7.35
CA GLY A 171 5.97 -7.71 -7.91
C GLY A 171 6.34 -8.54 -9.13
N ALA A 172 5.48 -9.51 -9.49
CA ALA A 172 5.53 -10.22 -10.75
C ALA A 172 4.10 -10.38 -11.29
N ALA A 173 3.95 -10.29 -12.60
CA ALA A 173 2.65 -10.41 -13.27
C ALA A 173 2.70 -11.42 -14.42
N LEU A 174 1.63 -12.22 -14.55
CA LEU A 174 1.47 -13.19 -15.63
C LEU A 174 0.88 -12.54 -16.90
N GLY A 175 0.25 -11.38 -16.77
CA GLY A 175 -0.37 -10.66 -17.87
C GLY A 175 -0.78 -9.24 -17.46
N HIS A 176 -1.24 -8.48 -18.43
CA HIS A 176 -1.70 -7.11 -18.24
C HIS A 176 -3.16 -7.07 -17.76
N VAL A 177 -3.48 -6.06 -16.96
CA VAL A 177 -4.87 -5.77 -16.58
C VAL A 177 -5.57 -5.09 -17.74
N HIS A 178 -6.75 -5.59 -18.09
CA HIS A 178 -7.61 -5.02 -19.12
C HIS A 178 -8.77 -4.23 -18.50
N LEU A 179 -8.89 -2.98 -18.90
CA LEU A 179 -10.01 -2.13 -18.45
C LEU A 179 -11.29 -2.54 -19.18
N PRO A 180 -12.42 -2.76 -18.47
CA PRO A 180 -13.68 -3.04 -19.09
C PRO A 180 -14.09 -1.97 -20.11
N GLY A 181 -14.56 -2.39 -21.28
CA GLY A 181 -15.00 -1.48 -22.36
C GLY A 181 -13.89 -0.84 -23.21
N ARG A 182 -12.61 -1.10 -22.90
CA ARG A 182 -11.50 -0.75 -23.80
C ARG A 182 -11.16 -1.93 -24.71
N LEU A 183 -10.80 -1.61 -25.95
CA LEU A 183 -10.24 -2.64 -26.86
C LEU A 183 -8.97 -3.19 -26.20
N LYS A 184 -8.78 -4.52 -26.27
CA LYS A 184 -7.48 -5.10 -25.94
C LYS A 184 -6.46 -4.40 -26.83
N ALA A 185 -5.45 -3.80 -26.24
CA ALA A 185 -4.32 -3.34 -27.00
C ALA A 185 -3.77 -4.55 -27.78
N ASP A 186 -3.26 -4.35 -29.00
CA ASP A 186 -2.70 -5.41 -29.85
C ASP A 186 -1.42 -6.05 -29.27
N PHE A 187 -1.32 -6.10 -27.97
CA PHE A 187 -0.30 -6.83 -27.24
C PHE A 187 -0.65 -8.31 -27.30
N VAL A 188 0.07 -9.05 -28.12
CA VAL A 188 0.07 -10.51 -28.09
C VAL A 188 0.78 -10.92 -26.80
N GLU A 189 0.03 -11.04 -25.71
CA GLU A 189 0.55 -11.65 -24.50
C GLU A 189 0.86 -13.11 -24.80
N SER A 190 2.09 -13.51 -24.55
CA SER A 190 2.47 -14.93 -24.62
C SER A 190 2.06 -15.56 -23.30
N GLU A 191 1.29 -16.66 -23.37
CA GLU A 191 0.94 -17.44 -22.18
C GLU A 191 2.15 -18.04 -21.44
N ASP A 192 3.31 -18.05 -22.09
CA ASP A 192 4.57 -18.60 -21.58
C ASP A 192 5.55 -17.47 -21.19
N GLN A 193 5.07 -16.50 -20.41
CA GLN A 193 5.93 -15.43 -19.90
C GLN A 193 5.48 -14.90 -18.54
N VAL A 194 6.42 -14.32 -17.79
CA VAL A 194 6.19 -13.55 -16.55
C VAL A 194 6.92 -12.23 -16.68
N GLU A 195 6.27 -11.13 -16.33
CA GLU A 195 6.91 -9.83 -16.23
C GLU A 195 7.25 -9.52 -14.78
N LEU A 196 8.54 -9.40 -14.49
CA LEU A 196 9.07 -9.08 -13.18
C LEU A 196 9.11 -7.56 -13.00
N GLY A 197 8.49 -7.08 -11.91
CA GLY A 197 8.45 -5.67 -11.58
C GLY A 197 7.44 -4.85 -12.39
N MET A 198 6.41 -5.47 -12.96
CA MET A 198 5.30 -4.73 -13.55
C MET A 198 4.58 -3.90 -12.48
N GLY A 199 4.23 -2.67 -12.83
CA GLY A 199 3.42 -1.80 -11.98
C GLY A 199 1.93 -2.13 -12.04
N ILE A 200 1.17 -1.62 -11.06
CA ILE A 200 -0.26 -1.92 -10.90
C ILE A 200 -1.17 -1.32 -11.97
N HIS A 201 -0.66 -0.44 -12.83
CA HIS A 201 -1.37 0.12 -13.98
C HIS A 201 -0.75 -0.33 -15.32
N ASN A 202 -0.14 -1.51 -15.36
CA ASN A 202 0.61 -2.04 -16.50
C ASN A 202 1.88 -1.23 -16.84
N GLU A 203 2.45 -0.48 -15.87
CA GLU A 203 3.75 0.14 -16.12
C GLU A 203 4.80 -0.95 -16.30
N THR A 204 5.61 -0.78 -17.32
CA THR A 204 6.63 -1.75 -17.71
C THR A 204 7.54 -2.15 -16.55
N GLY A 205 7.70 -3.45 -16.39
CA GLY A 205 8.58 -4.05 -15.40
C GLY A 205 10.07 -3.89 -15.72
N CYS A 206 10.89 -4.52 -14.92
CA CYS A 206 12.33 -4.51 -15.11
C CYS A 206 12.81 -5.61 -16.06
N ARG A 207 12.07 -6.72 -16.17
CA ARG A 207 12.45 -7.87 -17.02
C ARG A 207 11.24 -8.74 -17.39
N ILE A 208 11.19 -9.18 -18.64
CA ILE A 208 10.29 -10.23 -19.09
C ILE A 208 11.08 -11.56 -19.07
N LEU A 209 10.54 -12.56 -18.40
CA LEU A 209 11.07 -13.92 -18.31
C LEU A 209 10.29 -14.81 -19.28
N LYS A 210 10.98 -15.33 -20.28
CA LYS A 210 10.41 -16.23 -21.31
C LYS A 210 11.45 -17.28 -21.70
N PRO A 211 11.13 -18.59 -21.67
CA PRO A 211 9.87 -19.17 -21.15
C PRO A 211 9.62 -18.83 -19.69
N GLN A 212 8.36 -18.98 -19.22
CA GLN A 212 8.00 -18.81 -17.82
C GLN A 212 8.86 -19.74 -16.95
N PRO A 213 9.61 -19.21 -15.97
CA PRO A 213 10.43 -20.04 -15.11
C PRO A 213 9.59 -20.87 -14.12
N PRO A 214 10.14 -21.95 -13.58
CA PRO A 214 9.55 -22.60 -12.43
C PRO A 214 9.32 -21.61 -11.28
N VAL A 215 8.26 -21.82 -10.50
CA VAL A 215 7.86 -20.91 -9.41
C VAL A 215 8.99 -20.67 -8.38
N ALA A 216 9.80 -21.69 -8.11
CA ALA A 216 10.94 -21.55 -7.19
C ALA A 216 11.98 -20.55 -7.73
N ASP A 217 12.31 -20.64 -9.01
CA ASP A 217 13.31 -19.78 -9.65
C ASP A 217 12.77 -18.33 -9.79
N LEU A 218 11.45 -18.17 -10.00
CA LEU A 218 10.83 -16.85 -10.00
C LEU A 218 10.92 -16.20 -8.61
N ILE A 219 10.60 -16.95 -7.55
CA ILE A 219 10.69 -16.47 -6.16
C ILE A 219 12.14 -16.09 -5.82
N ASP A 220 13.12 -16.92 -6.19
CA ASP A 220 14.53 -16.60 -5.96
C ASP A 220 14.92 -15.30 -6.66
N GLN A 221 14.52 -15.08 -7.92
CA GLN A 221 14.78 -13.85 -8.64
C GLN A 221 14.07 -12.62 -8.04
N MET A 222 12.86 -12.79 -7.46
CA MET A 222 12.17 -11.73 -6.75
C MET A 222 12.89 -11.40 -5.43
N LEU A 223 13.27 -12.40 -4.67
CA LEU A 223 13.97 -12.21 -3.39
C LEU A 223 15.36 -11.62 -3.58
N ASP A 224 16.06 -11.98 -4.64
CA ASP A 224 17.36 -11.39 -4.98
C ASP A 224 17.24 -9.88 -5.24
N GLN A 225 16.14 -9.39 -5.86
CA GLN A 225 15.92 -7.95 -6.02
C GLN A 225 15.73 -7.22 -4.68
N LEU A 226 15.25 -7.90 -3.64
CA LEU A 226 15.07 -7.32 -2.30
C LEU A 226 16.34 -7.43 -1.44
N LEU A 227 17.13 -8.50 -1.59
CA LEU A 227 18.11 -8.93 -0.61
C LEU A 227 19.55 -8.90 -1.11
N ASP A 228 19.79 -8.80 -2.44
CA ASP A 228 21.16 -8.78 -2.97
C ASP A 228 21.84 -7.45 -2.66
N VAL A 229 22.73 -7.47 -1.67
CA VAL A 229 23.53 -6.30 -1.24
C VAL A 229 24.48 -5.78 -2.33
N ASN A 230 24.77 -6.58 -3.36
CA ASN A 230 25.65 -6.21 -4.47
C ASN A 230 24.89 -5.52 -5.61
N ASP A 231 23.56 -5.57 -5.62
CA ASP A 231 22.75 -4.82 -6.61
C ASP A 231 22.65 -3.34 -6.23
N ALA A 232 23.67 -2.56 -6.59
CA ALA A 232 23.72 -1.12 -6.30
C ALA A 232 22.53 -0.33 -6.89
N ASP A 233 21.81 -0.89 -7.85
CA ASP A 233 20.65 -0.27 -8.49
C ASP A 233 19.36 -0.47 -7.68
N ARG A 234 19.16 -1.66 -7.07
CA ARG A 234 17.92 -2.08 -6.40
C ARG A 234 18.05 -2.29 -4.88
N HIS A 235 19.25 -2.41 -4.36
CA HIS A 235 19.47 -2.51 -2.93
C HIS A 235 19.13 -1.20 -2.23
N TYR A 236 17.89 -1.07 -1.77
CA TYR A 236 17.37 0.12 -1.10
C TYR A 236 17.40 0.01 0.42
N VAL A 237 17.35 -1.19 0.96
CA VAL A 237 17.20 -1.45 2.40
C VAL A 237 18.08 -2.61 2.82
N ASP A 238 18.89 -2.40 3.86
CA ASP A 238 19.61 -3.47 4.56
C ASP A 238 18.65 -4.15 5.54
N PHE A 239 18.15 -5.32 5.17
CA PHE A 239 17.21 -6.05 6.02
C PHE A 239 17.95 -6.88 7.09
N ASP A 240 17.66 -6.59 8.36
CA ASP A 240 17.91 -7.56 9.43
C ASP A 240 16.82 -8.62 9.41
N LEU A 241 17.15 -9.76 8.85
CA LEU A 241 16.18 -10.84 8.61
C LEU A 241 15.52 -11.38 9.89
N LYS A 242 16.10 -11.14 11.07
CA LYS A 242 15.50 -11.54 12.37
C LYS A 242 14.40 -10.58 12.83
N ASN A 243 14.47 -9.34 12.38
CA ASN A 243 13.57 -8.25 12.76
C ASN A 243 12.79 -7.70 11.55
N THR A 244 12.59 -8.54 10.52
CA THR A 244 11.88 -8.13 9.30
C THR A 244 10.53 -8.83 9.23
N VAL A 245 9.51 -8.08 8.82
CA VAL A 245 8.18 -8.58 8.47
C VAL A 245 8.08 -8.68 6.95
N LEU A 246 7.63 -9.80 6.45
CA LEU A 246 7.37 -10.01 5.03
C LEU A 246 5.87 -10.09 4.76
N LEU A 247 5.37 -9.23 3.89
CA LEU A 247 4.02 -9.32 3.33
C LEU A 247 4.08 -10.05 1.99
N VAL A 248 3.40 -11.19 1.89
CA VAL A 248 3.13 -11.86 0.62
C VAL A 248 1.73 -11.46 0.16
N ASN A 249 1.64 -10.72 -0.94
CA ASN A 249 0.40 -10.13 -1.43
C ASN A 249 -0.07 -10.79 -2.74
N ASN A 250 -1.33 -11.22 -2.78
CA ASN A 250 -1.99 -11.70 -3.99
C ASN A 250 -2.83 -10.58 -4.61
N LEU A 251 -2.42 -10.10 -5.78
CA LEU A 251 -3.15 -9.08 -6.55
C LEU A 251 -4.36 -9.65 -7.32
N GLY A 252 -4.72 -10.92 -7.08
CA GLY A 252 -5.86 -11.58 -7.71
C GLY A 252 -5.50 -12.43 -8.94
N GLY A 253 -4.23 -12.47 -9.34
CA GLY A 253 -3.77 -13.23 -10.50
C GLY A 253 -3.63 -14.73 -10.27
N VAL A 254 -3.66 -15.20 -9.02
CA VAL A 254 -3.50 -16.61 -8.65
C VAL A 254 -4.59 -17.07 -7.69
N SER A 255 -4.96 -18.34 -7.76
CA SER A 255 -5.92 -18.95 -6.84
C SER A 255 -5.34 -19.05 -5.41
N ASN A 256 -6.21 -19.25 -4.42
CA ASN A 256 -5.78 -19.44 -3.03
C ASN A 256 -4.86 -20.66 -2.86
N LEU A 257 -5.05 -21.71 -3.65
CA LEU A 257 -4.19 -22.91 -3.62
C LEU A 257 -2.78 -22.58 -4.12
N GLU A 258 -2.67 -21.92 -5.28
CA GLU A 258 -1.41 -21.48 -5.85
C GLU A 258 -0.71 -20.47 -4.92
N PHE A 259 -1.47 -19.55 -4.35
CA PHE A 259 -0.95 -18.57 -3.40
C PHE A 259 -0.37 -19.23 -2.14
N SER A 260 -1.02 -20.27 -1.63
CA SER A 260 -0.52 -21.08 -0.51
C SER A 260 0.80 -21.78 -0.86
N ALA A 261 0.90 -22.33 -2.09
CA ALA A 261 2.12 -22.96 -2.57
C ALA A 261 3.26 -21.93 -2.74
N ILE A 262 2.97 -20.73 -3.29
CA ILE A 262 3.93 -19.62 -3.40
C ILE A 262 4.43 -19.23 -2.01
N THR A 263 3.51 -18.99 -1.07
CA THR A 263 3.85 -18.62 0.32
C THR A 263 4.74 -19.65 0.98
N LYS A 264 4.43 -20.95 0.78
CA LYS A 264 5.29 -22.02 1.30
C LYS A 264 6.69 -21.95 0.71
N LYS A 265 6.84 -21.73 -0.60
CA LYS A 265 8.16 -21.59 -1.25
C LYS A 265 8.94 -20.41 -0.72
N VAL A 266 8.28 -19.28 -0.50
CA VAL A 266 8.89 -18.10 0.13
C VAL A 266 9.38 -18.43 1.55
N LYS A 267 8.57 -19.13 2.36
CA LYS A 267 8.96 -19.61 3.70
C LYS A 267 10.15 -20.54 3.64
N ASP A 268 10.15 -21.51 2.74
CA ASP A 268 11.25 -22.47 2.60
C ASP A 268 12.58 -21.77 2.24
N ARG A 269 12.51 -20.70 1.43
CA ARG A 269 13.69 -19.93 0.99
C ARG A 269 14.24 -19.01 2.08
N LEU A 270 13.37 -18.38 2.85
CA LEU A 270 13.75 -17.38 3.85
C LEU A 270 13.95 -17.94 5.26
N GLY A 271 13.44 -19.15 5.55
CA GLY A 271 13.54 -19.76 6.87
C GLY A 271 12.53 -19.17 7.87
N LYS A 272 12.98 -18.87 9.11
CA LYS A 272 12.10 -18.37 10.18
C LYS A 272 11.91 -16.86 10.07
N PHE A 273 10.83 -16.46 9.43
CA PHE A 273 10.35 -15.06 9.35
C PHE A 273 8.95 -14.92 9.91
N LEU A 274 8.60 -13.73 10.37
CA LEU A 274 7.20 -13.37 10.50
C LEU A 274 6.66 -13.05 9.10
N ILE A 275 5.83 -13.94 8.56
CA ILE A 275 5.21 -13.76 7.25
C ILE A 275 3.74 -13.43 7.44
N ILE A 276 3.32 -12.28 6.92
CA ILE A 276 1.93 -11.88 6.79
C ILE A 276 1.47 -12.22 5.37
N THR A 277 0.39 -12.95 5.22
CA THR A 277 -0.20 -13.24 3.92
C THR A 277 -1.47 -12.42 3.74
N ALA A 278 -1.52 -11.61 2.68
CA ALA A 278 -2.73 -10.92 2.26
C ALA A 278 -3.25 -11.55 0.97
N ALA A 279 -4.29 -12.35 1.10
CA ALA A 279 -5.16 -12.72 0.00
C ALA A 279 -6.45 -11.91 0.13
N ASN A 280 -7.19 -11.66 -0.93
CA ASN A 280 -8.45 -10.90 -1.04
C ASN A 280 -9.49 -11.02 0.11
N SER A 281 -9.13 -11.61 1.23
CA SER A 281 -9.89 -11.73 2.47
C SER A 281 -9.19 -10.93 3.57
N SER A 282 -9.95 -10.14 4.27
CA SER A 282 -9.59 -9.21 5.34
C SER A 282 -8.24 -9.46 6.03
N ILE A 283 -7.30 -8.54 5.85
CA ILE A 283 -6.02 -8.46 6.57
C ILE A 283 -6.24 -8.53 8.10
N ASP A 284 -7.40 -8.10 8.58
CA ASP A 284 -7.78 -8.07 9.99
C ASP A 284 -7.83 -9.45 10.66
N ASP A 285 -8.30 -10.49 9.97
CA ASP A 285 -8.46 -11.82 10.61
C ASP A 285 -7.11 -12.52 10.80
N HIS A 286 -6.17 -12.33 9.87
CA HIS A 286 -4.82 -12.88 10.02
C HIS A 286 -3.98 -12.13 11.06
N LEU A 287 -4.09 -10.81 11.11
CA LEU A 287 -3.36 -10.00 12.10
C LEU A 287 -3.89 -10.22 13.52
N LYS A 288 -5.18 -10.51 13.70
CA LYS A 288 -5.77 -10.86 15.01
C LYS A 288 -5.34 -12.26 15.46
N GLN A 289 -5.32 -13.22 14.56
CA GLN A 289 -4.95 -14.61 14.86
C GLN A 289 -3.47 -14.74 15.24
N GLU A 290 -2.57 -13.93 14.67
CA GLU A 290 -1.17 -13.89 15.05
C GLU A 290 -0.91 -13.08 16.34
N GLN A 291 -1.73 -12.10 16.69
CA GLN A 291 -1.65 -11.42 17.99
C GLN A 291 -1.98 -12.35 19.18
N GLU A 292 -2.85 -13.32 18.99
CA GLU A 292 -3.15 -14.33 20.01
C GLU A 292 -2.05 -15.40 20.14
N THR A 293 -1.32 -15.66 19.04
CA THR A 293 -0.26 -16.69 19.01
C THR A 293 1.14 -16.15 19.35
N SER A 294 1.38 -14.84 19.23
CA SER A 294 2.70 -14.22 19.40
C SER A 294 2.85 -13.45 20.72
N CYS A 295 2.54 -14.08 21.83
CA CYS A 295 2.99 -13.60 23.16
C CYS A 295 4.54 -13.63 23.31
N GLN A 296 5.29 -13.75 22.23
CA GLN A 296 6.76 -13.79 22.19
C GLN A 296 7.41 -12.64 21.41
N CYS A 297 6.69 -11.66 20.89
CA CYS A 297 7.29 -10.48 20.27
C CYS A 297 7.55 -9.36 21.29
N GLU A 298 8.37 -9.60 22.29
CA GLU A 298 8.80 -8.55 23.25
C GLU A 298 9.67 -7.46 22.61
N HIS A 299 10.24 -7.68 21.42
CA HIS A 299 11.11 -6.71 20.75
C HIS A 299 10.40 -5.70 19.84
N MET A 300 9.12 -5.88 19.54
CA MET A 300 8.32 -4.83 18.86
C MET A 300 7.80 -3.75 19.82
N ARG A 301 7.96 -3.91 21.14
CA ARG A 301 7.54 -2.92 22.15
C ARG A 301 8.30 -1.60 22.11
N GLY A 302 9.38 -1.51 21.39
CA GLY A 302 10.18 -0.29 21.24
C GLY A 302 9.81 0.59 20.03
N LEU A 303 8.95 0.10 19.11
CA LEU A 303 8.55 0.82 17.90
C LEU A 303 7.01 1.03 17.80
N LEU A 304 6.24 0.47 18.71
CA LEU A 304 4.80 0.68 18.86
C LEU A 304 4.55 1.51 20.15
#